data_3950c11b1a09d861dd43fdcee497ff7c
#
_entry.id   3950c11b1a09d861dd43fdcee497ff7c
#
_cell.length_a   1.000
_cell.length_b   1.000
_cell.length_c   1.000
_cell.angle_alpha   90.00
_cell.angle_beta   90.00
_cell.angle_gamma   90.00
#
_symmetry.space_group_name_H-M   'P 1'
#
loop_
_entity.id
_entity.type
_entity.pdbx_description
1 polymer ?
#
loop_
_entity_poly.entity_id
_entity_poly.type
_entity_poly.pdbx_seq_one_letter_code
_entity_poly.pdbx_strand_id
1 'polypeptide(L)'
;MKSTRRKFIATTAALAAGTVTASAISLKEQKEEWPIVHHVFFWLKNPGSTEDRDKLVAGVKTLAKIETVRKLRVGIVASTEKRDVVDNSWAVSELMFFSDLAGQATYQTHPIHLEFIKNCSHLWEKVIVYDAMDA
;
A
#
# COMPACT_ATOMS: atom_id res chain seq x y z
N MET A 1 44.39 6.05 73.21
CA MET A 1 43.66 5.57 71.99
C MET A 1 43.27 6.76 71.23
N LYS A 2 43.87 6.96 70.05
CA LYS A 2 43.66 8.13 69.21
C LYS A 2 42.66 7.78 68.11
N SER A 3 41.45 8.40 68.10
CA SER A 3 40.45 8.32 67.09
C SER A 3 40.86 9.21 65.94
N THR A 4 41.08 8.61 64.77
CA THR A 4 41.37 9.37 63.53
C THR A 4 40.08 9.66 62.79
N ARG A 5 39.64 10.88 62.86
CA ARG A 5 38.54 11.39 62.05
C ARG A 5 39.02 11.59 60.61
N ARG A 6 38.57 10.75 59.74
CA ARG A 6 38.71 10.98 58.29
C ARG A 6 37.73 12.06 57.87
N LYS A 7 38.25 13.18 57.38
CA LYS A 7 37.48 14.25 56.75
C LYS A 7 37.13 13.80 55.33
N PHE A 8 35.85 13.64 55.07
CA PHE A 8 35.36 13.51 53.70
C PHE A 8 35.30 14.90 53.09
N ILE A 9 36.13 15.11 52.05
CA ILE A 9 36.03 16.29 51.20
C ILE A 9 34.91 16.02 50.19
N ALA A 10 33.79 16.68 50.33
CA ALA A 10 32.73 16.66 49.34
C ALA A 10 33.16 17.56 48.18
N THR A 11 33.58 16.93 47.08
CA THR A 11 33.78 17.65 45.82
C THR A 11 32.43 17.85 45.19
N THR A 12 31.93 19.06 45.24
CA THR A 12 30.74 19.48 44.50
C THR A 12 31.10 19.57 43.03
N ALA A 13 30.81 18.53 42.29
CA ALA A 13 30.84 18.62 40.82
C ALA A 13 29.64 19.44 40.38
N ALA A 14 29.88 20.67 39.93
CA ALA A 14 28.88 21.45 39.26
C ALA A 14 28.58 20.78 37.90
N LEU A 15 27.48 20.08 37.82
CA LEU A 15 26.90 19.64 36.57
C LEU A 15 26.38 20.91 35.87
N ALA A 16 27.14 21.41 34.88
CA ALA A 16 26.62 22.32 33.91
C ALA A 16 25.52 21.56 33.17
N ALA A 17 24.28 21.85 33.52
CA ALA A 17 23.13 21.42 32.75
C ALA A 17 23.18 22.14 31.40
N GLY A 18 23.89 21.54 30.44
CA GLY A 18 23.71 21.84 29.05
C GLY A 18 22.28 21.49 28.69
N THR A 19 21.41 22.47 28.56
CA THR A 19 20.12 22.29 27.95
C THR A 19 20.38 21.88 26.50
N VAL A 20 20.47 20.58 26.27
CA VAL A 20 20.28 20.04 24.93
C VAL A 20 18.82 20.31 24.64
N THR A 21 18.54 21.45 24.02
CA THR A 21 17.31 21.62 23.29
C THR A 21 17.36 20.58 22.20
N ALA A 22 16.83 19.40 22.48
CA ALA A 22 16.41 18.50 21.43
C ALA A 22 15.40 19.29 20.63
N SER A 23 15.86 19.95 19.56
CA SER A 23 14.99 20.36 18.48
C SER A 23 14.33 19.04 18.06
N ALA A 24 13.12 18.81 18.53
CA ALA A 24 12.24 17.84 17.96
C ALA A 24 12.08 18.29 16.50
N ILE A 25 12.94 17.78 15.63
CA ILE A 25 12.66 17.78 14.21
C ILE A 25 11.41 16.96 14.13
N SER A 26 10.29 17.65 14.15
CA SER A 26 9.04 17.09 13.70
C SER A 26 9.33 16.68 12.26
N LEU A 27 9.71 15.41 12.10
CA LEU A 27 9.54 14.73 10.86
C LEU A 27 8.01 14.79 10.67
N LYS A 28 7.54 15.85 10.01
CA LYS A 28 6.28 15.78 9.31
C LYS A 28 6.44 14.55 8.45
N GLU A 29 5.84 13.45 8.88
CA GLU A 29 5.55 12.36 7.97
C GLU A 29 4.90 13.06 6.79
N GLN A 30 5.66 13.17 5.69
CA GLN A 30 5.07 13.56 4.43
C GLN A 30 4.11 12.44 4.14
N LYS A 31 2.84 12.66 4.47
CA LYS A 31 1.76 11.78 4.09
C LYS A 31 1.85 11.70 2.59
N GLU A 32 2.36 10.57 2.09
CA GLU A 32 2.36 10.33 0.67
C GLU A 32 0.91 10.40 0.20
N GLU A 33 0.61 11.40 -0.61
CA GLU A 33 -0.70 11.58 -1.18
C GLU A 33 -0.75 10.80 -2.49
N TRP A 34 -1.72 9.90 -2.56
CA TRP A 34 -2.00 9.12 -3.76
C TRP A 34 -3.43 9.39 -4.21
N PRO A 35 -3.66 10.57 -4.82
CA PRO A 35 -5.02 11.03 -5.09
C PRO A 35 -5.71 10.27 -6.21
N ILE A 36 -4.98 9.49 -7.01
CA ILE A 36 -5.55 8.75 -8.13
C ILE A 36 -5.81 7.31 -7.70
N VAL A 37 -7.04 6.88 -7.86
CA VAL A 37 -7.50 5.51 -7.58
C VAL A 37 -7.92 4.86 -8.89
N HIS A 38 -7.35 3.71 -9.16
CA HIS A 38 -7.67 2.85 -10.29
C HIS A 38 -8.20 1.54 -9.74
N HIS A 39 -9.50 1.31 -9.88
CA HIS A 39 -10.16 0.13 -9.34
C HIS A 39 -10.76 -0.71 -10.47
N VAL A 40 -10.27 -1.94 -10.60
CA VAL A 40 -10.62 -2.87 -11.66
C VAL A 40 -11.32 -4.08 -11.07
N PHE A 41 -12.37 -4.52 -11.75
CA PHE A 41 -13.10 -5.75 -11.43
C PHE A 41 -13.09 -6.69 -12.62
N PHE A 42 -12.81 -7.95 -12.36
CA PHE A 42 -12.73 -8.99 -13.39
C PHE A 42 -13.80 -10.06 -13.18
N TRP A 43 -14.44 -10.44 -14.26
CA TRP A 43 -15.35 -11.60 -14.33
C TRP A 43 -14.66 -12.71 -15.11
N LEU A 44 -14.58 -13.89 -14.54
CA LEU A 44 -13.93 -15.03 -15.19
C LEU A 44 -14.78 -15.61 -16.32
N LYS A 45 -14.14 -16.15 -17.36
CA LYS A 45 -14.80 -16.97 -18.39
C LYS A 45 -15.41 -18.23 -17.79
N ASN A 46 -14.73 -18.83 -16.80
CA ASN A 46 -15.20 -19.99 -16.05
C ASN A 46 -15.57 -19.53 -14.63
N PRO A 47 -16.80 -19.00 -14.43
CA PRO A 47 -17.25 -18.58 -13.11
C PRO A 47 -17.17 -19.72 -12.11
N GLY A 48 -16.65 -19.45 -10.93
CA GLY A 48 -16.47 -20.46 -9.89
C GLY A 48 -15.19 -21.30 -10.00
N SER A 49 -14.38 -21.14 -11.06
CA SER A 49 -13.07 -21.76 -11.13
C SER A 49 -12.10 -21.14 -10.15
N THR A 50 -11.80 -21.83 -9.06
CA THR A 50 -10.80 -21.39 -8.07
C THR A 50 -9.42 -21.34 -8.69
N GLU A 51 -9.08 -22.28 -9.57
CA GLU A 51 -7.79 -22.31 -10.25
C GLU A 51 -7.59 -21.06 -11.13
N ASP A 52 -8.56 -20.71 -11.96
CA ASP A 52 -8.48 -19.54 -12.82
C ASP A 52 -8.45 -18.25 -12.02
N ARG A 53 -9.24 -18.18 -10.96
CA ARG A 53 -9.20 -17.06 -10.02
C ARG A 53 -7.80 -16.87 -9.42
N ASP A 54 -7.20 -17.93 -8.93
CA ASP A 54 -5.89 -17.87 -8.28
C ASP A 54 -4.78 -17.53 -9.27
N LYS A 55 -4.87 -18.00 -10.52
CA LYS A 55 -3.97 -17.58 -11.61
C LYS A 55 -4.10 -16.08 -11.90
N LEU A 56 -5.32 -15.57 -11.95
CA LEU A 56 -5.55 -14.15 -12.19
C LEU A 56 -5.04 -13.30 -11.02
N VAL A 57 -5.30 -13.71 -9.78
CA VAL A 57 -4.75 -13.06 -8.58
C VAL A 57 -3.22 -12.98 -8.65
N ALA A 58 -2.55 -14.06 -9.00
CA ALA A 58 -1.09 -14.09 -9.13
C ALA A 58 -0.61 -13.15 -10.24
N GLY A 59 -1.32 -13.09 -11.37
CA GLY A 59 -1.01 -12.18 -12.47
C GLY A 59 -1.15 -10.72 -12.06
N VAL A 60 -2.26 -10.35 -11.42
CA VAL A 60 -2.49 -8.97 -10.93
C VAL A 60 -1.41 -8.54 -9.94
N LYS A 61 -0.98 -9.44 -9.05
CA LYS A 61 0.09 -9.12 -8.08
C LYS A 61 1.41 -8.72 -8.74
N THR A 62 1.70 -9.18 -9.96
CA THR A 62 2.91 -8.79 -10.69
C THR A 62 2.96 -7.30 -11.02
N LEU A 63 1.81 -6.65 -11.09
CA LEU A 63 1.70 -5.22 -11.41
C LEU A 63 2.29 -4.31 -10.33
N ALA A 64 2.47 -4.81 -9.11
CA ALA A 64 3.15 -4.08 -8.04
C ALA A 64 4.62 -3.72 -8.37
N LYS A 65 5.23 -4.39 -9.35
CA LYS A 65 6.59 -4.10 -9.80
C LYS A 65 6.70 -2.85 -10.67
N ILE A 66 5.59 -2.31 -11.13
CA ILE A 66 5.56 -1.08 -11.91
C ILE A 66 5.86 0.09 -10.98
N GLU A 67 6.88 0.88 -11.28
CA GLU A 67 7.43 1.93 -10.40
C GLU A 67 6.44 3.06 -10.08
N THR A 68 5.47 3.31 -10.96
CA THR A 68 4.44 4.35 -10.74
C THR A 68 3.26 3.86 -9.91
N VAL A 69 3.11 2.55 -9.71
CA VAL A 69 2.11 1.98 -8.80
C VAL A 69 2.56 2.19 -7.36
N ARG A 70 1.86 3.05 -6.62
CA ARG A 70 2.21 3.40 -5.24
C ARG A 70 1.72 2.39 -4.24
N LYS A 71 0.56 1.84 -4.49
CA LYS A 71 -0.03 0.77 -3.68
C LYS A 71 -0.91 -0.08 -4.57
N LEU A 72 -0.87 -1.37 -4.34
CA LEU A 72 -1.73 -2.35 -4.97
C LEU A 72 -2.37 -3.24 -3.91
N ARG A 73 -3.67 -3.40 -4.00
CA ARG A 73 -4.42 -4.43 -3.26
C ARG A 73 -5.16 -5.31 -4.25
N VAL A 74 -4.96 -6.61 -4.13
CA VAL A 74 -5.69 -7.61 -4.92
C VAL A 74 -6.69 -8.28 -4.00
N GLY A 75 -7.94 -8.34 -4.43
CA GLY A 75 -9.03 -8.87 -3.62
C GLY A 75 -9.85 -9.92 -4.34
N ILE A 76 -10.53 -10.71 -3.56
CA ILE A 76 -11.62 -11.59 -3.98
C ILE A 76 -12.90 -11.14 -3.26
N VAL A 77 -14.05 -11.65 -3.68
CA VAL A 77 -15.34 -11.27 -3.08
C VAL A 77 -15.35 -11.54 -1.59
N ALA A 78 -15.68 -10.51 -0.81
CA ALA A 78 -15.87 -10.64 0.63
C ALA A 78 -17.26 -11.20 0.94
N SER A 79 -17.34 -12.06 1.95
CA SER A 79 -18.59 -12.64 2.42
C SER A 79 -19.33 -11.68 3.36
N THR A 80 -19.84 -10.59 2.82
CA THR A 80 -20.65 -9.62 3.56
C THR A 80 -22.14 -9.93 3.42
N GLU A 81 -22.99 -9.21 4.18
CA GLU A 81 -24.42 -9.37 4.09
C GLU A 81 -24.95 -9.05 2.69
N LYS A 82 -25.97 -9.77 2.24
CA LYS A 82 -26.63 -9.54 0.97
C LYS A 82 -27.51 -8.28 1.04
N ARG A 83 -27.24 -7.33 0.15
CA ARG A 83 -28.03 -6.11 -0.06
C ARG A 83 -28.09 -5.81 -1.55
N ASP A 84 -29.16 -5.20 -2.00
CA ASP A 84 -29.36 -4.90 -3.43
C ASP A 84 -28.24 -4.05 -4.04
N VAL A 85 -27.60 -3.22 -3.21
CA VAL A 85 -26.48 -2.35 -3.64
C VAL A 85 -25.13 -3.05 -3.68
N VAL A 86 -25.03 -4.29 -3.19
CA VAL A 86 -23.79 -5.07 -3.17
C VAL A 86 -23.72 -5.95 -4.39
N ASP A 87 -22.81 -5.61 -5.31
CA ASP A 87 -22.48 -6.46 -6.46
C ASP A 87 -21.31 -7.37 -6.08
N ASN A 88 -21.58 -8.66 -6.00
CA ASN A 88 -20.60 -9.72 -5.74
C ASN A 88 -20.45 -10.68 -6.93
N SER A 89 -20.85 -10.25 -8.12
CA SER A 89 -20.80 -11.09 -9.34
C SER A 89 -19.40 -11.22 -9.95
N TRP A 90 -18.47 -10.34 -9.58
CA TRP A 90 -17.08 -10.35 -10.03
C TRP A 90 -16.25 -11.43 -9.28
N ALA A 91 -15.05 -11.72 -9.76
CA ALA A 91 -14.18 -12.73 -9.16
C ALA A 91 -12.91 -12.15 -8.51
N VAL A 92 -12.28 -11.20 -9.15
CA VAL A 92 -11.02 -10.59 -8.69
C VAL A 92 -11.13 -9.07 -8.78
N SER A 93 -10.63 -8.37 -7.79
CA SER A 93 -10.47 -6.93 -7.81
C SER A 93 -9.01 -6.51 -7.74
N GLU A 94 -8.70 -5.43 -8.43
CA GLU A 94 -7.40 -4.77 -8.46
C GLU A 94 -7.62 -3.33 -8.03
N LEU A 95 -7.09 -2.96 -6.87
CA LEU A 95 -7.17 -1.60 -6.36
C LEU A 95 -5.78 -1.00 -6.35
N MET A 96 -5.58 0.02 -7.17
CA MET A 96 -4.30 0.72 -7.31
C MET A 96 -4.39 2.19 -6.93
N PHE A 97 -3.28 2.70 -6.48
CA PHE A 97 -3.10 4.11 -6.16
C PHE A 97 -1.91 4.68 -6.91
N PHE A 98 -2.06 5.90 -7.44
CA PHE A 98 -1.01 6.64 -8.13
C PHE A 98 -0.88 8.04 -7.56
N SER A 99 0.33 8.60 -7.63
CA SER A 99 0.62 9.97 -7.18
C SER A 99 -0.01 11.02 -8.09
N ASP A 100 -0.17 10.71 -9.38
CA ASP A 100 -0.69 11.62 -10.39
C ASP A 100 -1.22 10.87 -11.63
N LEU A 101 -1.87 11.61 -12.52
CA LEU A 101 -2.39 11.06 -13.77
C LEU A 101 -1.28 10.57 -14.72
N ALA A 102 -0.11 11.21 -14.69
CA ALA A 102 1.02 10.77 -15.51
C ALA A 102 1.52 9.39 -15.08
N GLY A 103 1.53 9.10 -13.78
CA GLY A 103 1.89 7.77 -13.25
C GLY A 103 0.90 6.70 -13.69
N GLN A 104 -0.39 7.00 -13.69
CA GLN A 104 -1.42 6.10 -14.19
C GLN A 104 -1.27 5.87 -15.71
N ALA A 105 -1.00 6.91 -16.49
CA ALA A 105 -0.77 6.78 -17.93
C ALA A 105 0.47 5.91 -18.24
N THR A 106 1.56 6.07 -17.50
CA THR A 106 2.76 5.21 -17.60
C THR A 106 2.42 3.76 -17.34
N TYR A 107 1.59 3.48 -16.33
CA TYR A 107 1.13 2.14 -16.02
C TYR A 107 0.42 1.48 -17.20
N GLN A 108 -0.47 2.18 -17.90
CA GLN A 108 -1.29 1.62 -18.98
C GLN A 108 -0.46 1.02 -20.12
N THR A 109 0.68 1.61 -20.43
CA THR A 109 1.55 1.18 -21.53
C THR A 109 2.84 0.48 -21.05
N HIS A 110 2.97 0.28 -19.74
CA HIS A 110 4.15 -0.34 -19.16
C HIS A 110 4.32 -1.78 -19.62
N PRO A 111 5.55 -2.24 -19.94
CA PRO A 111 5.80 -3.62 -20.39
C PRO A 111 5.26 -4.69 -19.45
N ILE A 112 5.33 -4.46 -18.12
CA ILE A 112 4.79 -5.39 -17.12
C ILE A 112 3.26 -5.48 -17.22
N HIS A 113 2.57 -4.36 -17.47
CA HIS A 113 1.11 -4.36 -17.67
C HIS A 113 0.73 -5.10 -18.96
N LEU A 114 1.45 -4.85 -20.05
CA LEU A 114 1.20 -5.53 -21.32
C LEU A 114 1.45 -7.04 -21.21
N GLU A 115 2.49 -7.44 -20.48
CA GLU A 115 2.78 -8.86 -20.20
C GLU A 115 1.67 -9.51 -19.37
N PHE A 116 1.15 -8.82 -18.35
CA PHE A 116 0.00 -9.27 -17.58
C PHE A 116 -1.21 -9.53 -18.48
N ILE A 117 -1.56 -8.58 -19.36
CA ILE A 117 -2.68 -8.74 -20.28
C ILE A 117 -2.44 -9.94 -21.20
N LYS A 118 -1.26 -10.08 -21.75
CA LYS A 118 -0.89 -11.21 -22.63
C LYS A 118 -1.05 -12.55 -21.92
N ASN A 119 -0.62 -12.65 -20.67
CA ASN A 119 -0.59 -13.91 -19.94
C ASN A 119 -1.94 -14.26 -19.28
N CYS A 120 -2.80 -13.27 -18.99
CA CYS A 120 -3.98 -13.46 -18.16
C CYS A 120 -5.32 -13.16 -18.85
N SER A 121 -5.32 -12.46 -20.01
CA SER A 121 -6.59 -12.03 -20.62
C SER A 121 -7.52 -13.17 -21.04
N HIS A 122 -6.99 -14.36 -21.27
CA HIS A 122 -7.78 -15.55 -21.56
C HIS A 122 -8.62 -16.03 -20.36
N LEU A 123 -8.32 -15.56 -19.15
CA LEU A 123 -9.01 -15.95 -17.92
C LEU A 123 -10.32 -15.20 -17.70
N TRP A 124 -10.46 -13.98 -18.22
CA TRP A 124 -11.64 -13.14 -18.00
C TRP A 124 -12.48 -12.97 -19.26
N GLU A 125 -13.78 -12.79 -19.06
CA GLU A 125 -14.73 -12.43 -20.12
C GLU A 125 -15.14 -10.96 -20.09
N LYS A 126 -14.99 -10.32 -18.91
CA LYS A 126 -15.41 -8.94 -18.71
C LYS A 126 -14.48 -8.28 -17.71
N VAL A 127 -14.19 -7.01 -17.98
CA VAL A 127 -13.45 -6.11 -17.08
C VAL A 127 -14.22 -4.80 -16.97
N ILE A 128 -14.32 -4.28 -15.76
CA ILE A 128 -14.82 -2.92 -15.52
C ILE A 128 -13.78 -2.16 -14.72
N VAL A 129 -13.52 -0.93 -15.10
CA VAL A 129 -12.59 -0.03 -14.45
C VAL A 129 -13.35 1.18 -13.92
N TYR A 130 -13.05 1.54 -12.67
CA TYR A 130 -13.48 2.78 -12.04
C TYR A 130 -12.25 3.59 -11.67
N ASP A 131 -12.06 4.70 -12.35
CA ASP A 131 -10.99 5.66 -12.06
C ASP A 131 -11.59 6.83 -11.28
N ALA A 132 -10.95 7.17 -10.16
CA ALA A 132 -11.36 8.28 -9.33
C ALA A 132 -10.14 9.14 -8.97
N MET A 133 -10.40 10.39 -8.68
CA MET A 133 -9.43 11.35 -8.18
C MET A 133 -10.01 12.01 -6.94
N ASP A 134 -9.16 12.31 -5.96
CA ASP A 134 -9.59 13.04 -4.76
C ASP A 134 -10.29 14.35 -5.16
N ALA A 135 -11.38 14.65 -4.46
CA ALA A 135 -12.20 15.83 -4.71
C ALA A 135 -11.63 17.08 -4.04
#